data_560cff2ba81ba936af08eff4dd9f2f9a
#
_entry.id   560cff2ba81ba936af08eff4dd9f2f9a
#
_cell.length_a   1.000
_cell.length_b   1.000
_cell.length_c   1.000
_cell.angle_alpha   90.00
_cell.angle_beta   90.00
_cell.angle_gamma   90.00
#
_symmetry.space_group_name_H-M   'P 1'
#
loop_
_entity.id
_entity.type
_entity.pdbx_description
1 polymer ?
#
loop_
_entity_poly.entity_id
_entity_poly.type
_entity_poly.pdbx_seq_one_letter_code
_entity_poly.pdbx_strand_id
1 'polypeptide(L)'
;MTNDTDLANHALGLLGEAEISAITDQSSKAARTCRKFATEARQETLRMGRWNCATKRARLVETLPAPLDGYRHAYGLPSDFLRLMEVNGEAVKEADEYFEIEGQQLVTDETSVWIRYIAAIPIGACDALLKAAIAVRLASKIAIPLSGRIEQASAMEELFQRRLAEARGTDAKETSSAENSPWERIFSRSRTGRSRGYQRNPLRIEG
;
A
#
# COMPACT_ATOMS: atom_id res chain seq x y z
N MET A 1 16.70 -12.43 -3.43
CA MET A 1 16.43 -11.33 -4.38
C MET A 1 16.80 -10.02 -3.72
N THR A 2 17.82 -9.37 -4.24
CA THR A 2 18.35 -8.10 -3.72
C THR A 2 18.11 -6.94 -4.68
N ASN A 3 17.97 -7.23 -5.97
CA ASN A 3 17.81 -6.25 -7.04
C ASN A 3 16.78 -6.69 -8.09
N ASP A 4 16.48 -5.83 -9.06
CA ASP A 4 15.50 -6.09 -10.11
C ASP A 4 15.95 -7.18 -11.10
N THR A 5 17.25 -7.45 -11.25
CA THR A 5 17.76 -8.58 -12.07
C THR A 5 17.45 -9.91 -11.40
N ASP A 6 17.67 -10.01 -10.08
CA ASP A 6 17.30 -11.22 -9.32
C ASP A 6 15.79 -11.48 -9.38
N LEU A 7 14.98 -10.41 -9.29
CA LEU A 7 13.52 -10.50 -9.42
C LEU A 7 13.15 -11.03 -10.81
N ALA A 8 13.76 -10.51 -11.86
CA ALA A 8 13.52 -10.93 -13.24
C ALA A 8 13.92 -12.40 -13.44
N ASN A 9 15.08 -12.82 -12.96
CA ASN A 9 15.54 -14.20 -13.08
C ASN A 9 14.64 -15.18 -12.32
N HIS A 10 14.14 -14.79 -11.15
CA HIS A 10 13.16 -15.62 -10.47
C HIS A 10 11.87 -15.76 -11.28
N ALA A 11 11.35 -14.67 -11.85
CA ALA A 11 10.15 -14.71 -12.70
C ALA A 11 10.36 -15.53 -13.98
N LEU A 12 11.53 -15.42 -14.62
CA LEU A 12 11.91 -16.21 -15.80
C LEU A 12 12.01 -17.69 -15.45
N GLY A 13 12.63 -18.03 -14.32
CA GLY A 13 12.74 -19.42 -13.84
C GLY A 13 11.36 -20.06 -13.60
N LEU A 14 10.37 -19.31 -13.10
CA LEU A 14 8.98 -19.80 -12.96
C LEU A 14 8.33 -20.14 -14.32
N LEU A 15 8.76 -19.51 -15.39
CA LEU A 15 8.27 -19.74 -16.75
C LEU A 15 9.11 -20.76 -17.53
N GLY A 16 10.21 -21.27 -16.95
CA GLY A 16 11.16 -22.14 -17.63
C GLY A 16 12.00 -21.43 -18.70
N GLU A 17 12.12 -20.13 -18.60
CA GLU A 17 12.93 -19.30 -19.51
C GLU A 17 14.37 -19.16 -18.98
N ALA A 18 15.32 -18.88 -19.88
CA ALA A 18 16.71 -18.68 -19.52
C ALA A 18 16.93 -17.41 -18.71
N GLU A 19 17.88 -17.47 -17.77
CA GLU A 19 18.30 -16.31 -16.97
C GLU A 19 18.94 -15.22 -17.83
N ILE A 20 18.80 -13.99 -17.38
CA ILE A 20 19.45 -12.80 -17.95
C ILE A 20 20.60 -12.35 -17.07
N SER A 21 21.67 -11.84 -17.66
CA SER A 21 22.81 -11.29 -16.92
C SER A 21 22.48 -9.97 -16.22
N ALA A 22 21.66 -9.12 -16.86
CA ALA A 22 21.20 -7.85 -16.31
C ALA A 22 19.86 -7.45 -16.89
N ILE A 23 18.96 -6.89 -16.06
CA ILE A 23 17.67 -6.35 -16.52
C ILE A 23 17.82 -5.15 -17.46
N THR A 24 18.98 -4.50 -17.44
CA THR A 24 19.34 -3.36 -18.30
C THR A 24 19.81 -3.77 -19.70
N ASP A 25 20.05 -5.06 -19.95
CA ASP A 25 20.49 -5.55 -21.25
C ASP A 25 19.43 -5.23 -22.34
N GLN A 26 19.86 -4.45 -23.35
CA GLN A 26 19.03 -4.04 -24.46
C GLN A 26 18.94 -5.11 -25.56
N SER A 27 19.91 -6.02 -25.65
CA SER A 27 19.98 -7.07 -26.68
C SER A 27 19.00 -8.20 -26.40
N SER A 28 18.79 -8.55 -25.13
CA SER A 28 17.90 -9.62 -24.68
C SER A 28 16.43 -9.22 -24.75
N LYS A 29 15.59 -9.99 -25.46
CA LYS A 29 14.13 -9.84 -25.44
C LYS A 29 13.58 -10.02 -24.03
N ALA A 30 14.06 -11.02 -23.29
CA ALA A 30 13.63 -11.31 -21.93
C ALA A 30 13.94 -10.13 -20.99
N ALA A 31 15.15 -9.57 -21.03
CA ALA A 31 15.54 -8.42 -20.21
C ALA A 31 14.66 -7.19 -20.49
N ARG A 32 14.44 -6.85 -21.78
CA ARG A 32 13.56 -5.75 -22.16
C ARG A 32 12.13 -5.95 -21.66
N THR A 33 11.61 -7.17 -21.77
CA THR A 33 10.26 -7.50 -21.32
C THR A 33 10.15 -7.43 -19.80
N CYS A 34 11.07 -8.03 -19.07
CA CYS A 34 11.10 -7.94 -17.60
C CYS A 34 11.18 -6.49 -17.13
N ARG A 35 12.08 -5.68 -17.70
CA ARG A 35 12.25 -4.26 -17.35
C ARG A 35 10.95 -3.46 -17.54
N LYS A 36 10.20 -3.74 -18.62
CA LYS A 36 8.94 -3.05 -18.89
C LYS A 36 7.91 -3.27 -17.79
N PHE A 37 7.83 -4.49 -17.22
CA PHE A 37 6.77 -4.86 -16.29
C PHE A 37 7.20 -4.93 -14.81
N ALA A 38 8.50 -4.93 -14.50
CA ALA A 38 9.01 -5.13 -13.13
C ALA A 38 8.51 -4.08 -12.14
N THR A 39 8.56 -2.80 -12.51
CA THR A 39 8.08 -1.70 -11.65
C THR A 39 6.58 -1.77 -11.44
N GLU A 40 5.82 -2.01 -12.49
CA GLU A 40 4.36 -2.15 -12.42
C GLU A 40 3.95 -3.33 -11.53
N ALA A 41 4.53 -4.52 -11.74
CA ALA A 41 4.27 -5.71 -10.94
C ALA A 41 4.54 -5.46 -9.44
N ARG A 42 5.64 -4.77 -9.12
CA ARG A 42 6.00 -4.40 -7.75
C ARG A 42 4.98 -3.42 -7.15
N GLN A 43 4.68 -2.33 -7.83
CA GLN A 43 3.76 -1.30 -7.34
C GLN A 43 2.33 -1.82 -7.16
N GLU A 44 1.82 -2.61 -8.11
CA GLU A 44 0.52 -3.27 -7.97
C GLU A 44 0.47 -4.16 -6.75
N THR A 45 1.48 -5.03 -6.55
CA THR A 45 1.52 -5.93 -5.39
C THR A 45 1.61 -5.15 -4.08
N LEU A 46 2.41 -4.08 -4.03
CA LEU A 46 2.48 -3.19 -2.87
C LEU A 46 1.14 -2.54 -2.54
N ARG A 47 0.41 -2.06 -3.55
CA ARG A 47 -0.93 -1.48 -3.33
C ARG A 47 -1.95 -2.46 -2.76
N MET A 48 -1.78 -3.76 -3.00
CA MET A 48 -2.73 -4.80 -2.58
C MET A 48 -2.66 -5.17 -1.10
N GLY A 49 -1.60 -4.81 -0.35
CA GLY A 49 -1.42 -5.20 1.06
C GLY A 49 -1.15 -4.01 1.99
N ARG A 50 -1.10 -4.30 3.30
CA ARG A 50 -0.66 -3.39 4.36
C ARG A 50 0.73 -3.83 4.84
N TRP A 51 1.71 -3.72 3.97
CA TRP A 51 3.05 -4.24 4.20
C TRP A 51 3.82 -3.42 5.23
N ASN A 52 4.28 -4.03 6.32
CA ASN A 52 5.08 -3.36 7.34
C ASN A 52 6.34 -2.73 6.74
N CYS A 53 7.04 -3.44 5.85
CA CYS A 53 8.24 -2.96 5.17
C CYS A 53 8.00 -1.76 4.25
N ALA A 54 6.77 -1.57 3.73
CA ALA A 54 6.40 -0.49 2.83
C ALA A 54 5.57 0.61 3.50
N THR A 55 5.25 0.46 4.78
CA THR A 55 4.48 1.44 5.53
C THR A 55 5.35 2.61 5.96
N LYS A 56 4.95 3.83 5.58
CA LYS A 56 5.60 5.09 5.98
C LYS A 56 4.61 6.05 6.60
N ARG A 57 5.15 7.01 7.36
CA ARG A 57 4.41 8.15 7.89
C ARG A 57 5.04 9.44 7.37
N ALA A 58 4.19 10.40 7.02
CA ALA A 58 4.64 11.73 6.60
C ALA A 58 3.70 12.79 7.14
N ARG A 59 4.28 13.92 7.58
CA ARG A 59 3.54 15.16 7.73
C ARG A 59 3.52 15.86 6.38
N LEU A 60 2.34 16.19 5.89
CA LEU A 60 2.19 16.79 4.58
C LEU A 60 2.46 18.30 4.66
N VAL A 61 2.92 18.84 3.55
CA VAL A 61 3.15 20.26 3.38
C VAL A 61 2.04 20.83 2.50
N GLU A 62 1.43 21.92 2.98
CA GLU A 62 0.40 22.63 2.23
C GLU A 62 0.97 23.18 0.92
N THR A 63 0.19 23.06 -0.14
CA THR A 63 0.52 23.53 -1.49
C THR A 63 -0.37 24.71 -1.86
N LEU A 64 0.18 25.68 -2.60
CA LEU A 64 -0.56 26.83 -3.12
C LEU A 64 -0.63 26.74 -4.65
N PRO A 65 -1.73 27.18 -5.26
CA PRO A 65 -2.94 27.76 -4.64
C PRO A 65 -3.81 26.71 -3.94
N ALA A 66 -4.69 27.17 -3.05
CA ALA A 66 -5.75 26.35 -2.47
C ALA A 66 -6.72 25.84 -3.57
N PRO A 67 -7.49 24.75 -3.31
CA PRO A 67 -8.54 24.31 -4.23
C PRO A 67 -9.50 25.44 -4.60
N LEU A 68 -10.06 25.37 -5.83
CA LEU A 68 -10.97 26.42 -6.32
C LEU A 68 -12.34 26.36 -5.62
N ASP A 69 -12.76 25.19 -5.19
CA ASP A 69 -14.01 24.91 -4.47
C ASP A 69 -13.85 23.70 -3.57
N GLY A 70 -14.86 23.38 -2.80
CA GLY A 70 -14.88 22.23 -1.87
C GLY A 70 -14.04 22.47 -0.63
N TYR A 71 -12.83 21.94 -0.57
CA TYR A 71 -11.94 22.02 0.58
C TYR A 71 -11.08 23.28 0.59
N ARG A 72 -10.65 23.71 1.80
CA ARG A 72 -9.87 24.94 2.00
C ARG A 72 -8.37 24.76 1.80
N HIS A 73 -7.85 23.55 1.98
CA HIS A 73 -6.42 23.27 1.99
C HIS A 73 -6.10 22.11 1.05
N ALA A 74 -4.95 22.19 0.37
CA ALA A 74 -4.37 21.13 -0.44
C ALA A 74 -2.97 20.80 0.07
N TYR A 75 -2.65 19.53 0.19
CA TYR A 75 -1.40 18.99 0.70
C TYR A 75 -0.74 18.07 -0.32
N GLY A 76 0.55 18.34 -0.64
CA GLY A 76 1.30 17.50 -1.58
C GLY A 76 1.56 16.10 -1.02
N LEU A 77 1.22 15.06 -1.79
CA LEU A 77 1.55 13.68 -1.46
C LEU A 77 3.03 13.39 -1.74
N PRO A 78 3.69 12.51 -0.94
CA PRO A 78 5.05 12.08 -1.18
C PRO A 78 5.23 11.45 -2.58
N SER A 79 6.38 11.64 -3.21
CA SER A 79 6.67 11.12 -4.56
C SER A 79 6.65 9.59 -4.64
N ASP A 80 6.83 8.91 -3.51
CA ASP A 80 6.77 7.45 -3.37
C ASP A 80 5.40 6.95 -2.89
N PHE A 81 4.39 7.82 -2.82
CA PHE A 81 3.05 7.47 -2.39
C PHE A 81 2.39 6.46 -3.35
N LEU A 82 1.86 5.36 -2.79
CA LEU A 82 1.08 4.37 -3.53
C LEU A 82 -0.37 4.28 -3.05
N ARG A 83 -0.59 4.25 -1.73
CA ARG A 83 -1.93 4.09 -1.16
C ARG A 83 -2.01 4.68 0.25
N LEU A 84 -3.03 5.46 0.49
CA LEU A 84 -3.36 6.00 1.81
C LEU A 84 -3.88 4.90 2.75
N MET A 85 -3.49 4.94 4.01
CA MET A 85 -3.95 4.03 5.06
C MET A 85 -4.65 4.75 6.20
N GLU A 86 -4.10 5.87 6.64
CA GLU A 86 -4.61 6.68 7.75
C GLU A 86 -4.37 8.17 7.47
N VAL A 87 -5.29 9.00 7.93
CA VAL A 87 -5.17 10.47 7.98
C VAL A 87 -5.37 10.89 9.44
N ASN A 88 -4.44 11.65 10.00
CA ASN A 88 -4.46 12.16 11.37
C ASN A 88 -4.73 11.08 12.45
N GLY A 89 -4.34 9.81 12.17
CA GLY A 89 -4.51 8.64 13.05
C GLY A 89 -5.82 7.88 12.86
N GLU A 90 -6.69 8.32 11.98
CA GLU A 90 -7.91 7.62 11.63
C GLU A 90 -7.72 6.78 10.37
N ALA A 91 -8.14 5.50 10.42
CA ALA A 91 -8.07 4.61 9.28
C ALA A 91 -9.05 5.07 8.20
N VAL A 92 -8.58 5.11 6.96
CA VAL A 92 -9.39 5.49 5.79
C VAL A 92 -10.52 4.48 5.57
N LYS A 93 -11.75 4.98 5.46
CA LYS A 93 -12.97 4.24 5.15
C LYS A 93 -13.53 4.67 3.79
N GLU A 94 -14.39 3.85 3.20
CA GLU A 94 -14.96 4.12 1.87
C GLU A 94 -15.86 5.38 1.80
N ALA A 95 -16.31 5.91 2.93
CA ALA A 95 -17.22 7.06 3.02
C ALA A 95 -16.65 8.19 3.88
N ASP A 96 -15.33 8.38 3.89
CA ASP A 96 -14.74 9.51 4.62
C ASP A 96 -14.96 10.80 3.81
N GLU A 97 -15.75 11.72 4.38
CA GLU A 97 -16.12 13.01 3.76
C GLU A 97 -15.19 14.16 4.16
N TYR A 98 -14.16 13.93 5.00
CA TYR A 98 -13.32 15.01 5.52
C TYR A 98 -12.02 15.21 4.73
N PHE A 99 -11.75 14.40 3.71
CA PHE A 99 -10.66 14.59 2.76
C PHE A 99 -10.96 13.89 1.43
N GLU A 100 -10.26 14.32 0.38
CA GLU A 100 -10.21 13.63 -0.91
C GLU A 100 -8.78 13.58 -1.44
N ILE A 101 -8.51 12.66 -2.38
CA ILE A 101 -7.24 12.61 -3.11
C ILE A 101 -7.50 13.04 -4.54
N GLU A 102 -6.93 14.20 -4.90
CA GLU A 102 -6.99 14.77 -6.22
C GLU A 102 -5.60 14.79 -6.86
N GLY A 103 -5.38 13.91 -7.85
CA GLY A 103 -4.08 13.78 -8.51
C GLY A 103 -2.96 13.40 -7.52
N GLN A 104 -2.03 14.32 -7.27
CA GLN A 104 -0.91 14.17 -6.34
C GLN A 104 -1.10 14.98 -5.04
N GLN A 105 -2.33 15.31 -4.70
CA GLN A 105 -2.66 16.11 -3.53
C GLN A 105 -3.73 15.42 -2.69
N LEU A 106 -3.71 15.69 -1.38
CA LEU A 106 -4.80 15.44 -0.46
C LEU A 106 -5.45 16.77 -0.13
N VAL A 107 -6.76 16.91 -0.38
CA VAL A 107 -7.54 18.11 -0.10
C VAL A 107 -8.41 17.88 1.12
N THR A 108 -8.54 18.89 1.99
CA THR A 108 -9.26 18.80 3.26
C THR A 108 -9.48 20.18 3.87
N ASP A 109 -10.35 20.28 4.87
CA ASP A 109 -10.52 21.49 5.69
C ASP A 109 -9.58 21.53 6.91
N GLU A 110 -8.79 20.49 7.14
CA GLU A 110 -7.83 20.39 8.23
C GLU A 110 -6.61 21.26 7.99
N THR A 111 -6.20 22.05 9.00
CA THR A 111 -5.04 22.95 8.92
C THR A 111 -3.68 22.25 9.11
N SER A 112 -3.66 20.99 9.45
CA SER A 112 -2.45 20.19 9.62
C SER A 112 -2.76 18.73 9.33
N VAL A 113 -2.02 18.12 8.41
CA VAL A 113 -2.25 16.75 7.96
C VAL A 113 -0.97 15.93 8.10
N TRP A 114 -1.09 14.77 8.75
CA TRP A 114 -0.12 13.70 8.65
C TRP A 114 -0.81 12.41 8.18
N ILE A 115 -0.08 11.63 7.41
CA ILE A 115 -0.60 10.40 6.82
C ILE A 115 0.25 9.18 7.19
N ARG A 116 -0.41 8.02 7.20
CA ARG A 116 0.24 6.71 7.10
C ARG A 116 -0.14 6.11 5.76
N TYR A 117 0.85 5.66 5.01
CA TYR A 117 0.66 5.25 3.62
C TYR A 117 1.57 4.10 3.23
N ILE A 118 1.21 3.39 2.18
CA ILE A 118 2.08 2.42 1.51
C ILE A 118 2.93 3.17 0.49
N ALA A 119 4.23 3.00 0.61
CA ALA A 119 5.22 3.63 -0.25
C ALA A 119 5.75 2.70 -1.34
N ALA A 120 6.16 3.25 -2.46
CA ALA A 120 6.97 2.54 -3.44
C ALA A 120 8.36 2.30 -2.85
N ILE A 121 8.72 1.03 -2.64
CA ILE A 121 10.04 0.62 -2.12
C ILE A 121 10.77 -0.27 -3.12
N PRO A 122 12.12 -0.27 -3.11
CA PRO A 122 12.90 -1.19 -3.94
C PRO A 122 12.68 -2.64 -3.51
N ILE A 123 12.89 -3.59 -4.44
CA ILE A 123 12.69 -5.02 -4.16
C ILE A 123 13.55 -5.51 -3.00
N GLY A 124 14.76 -4.97 -2.83
CA GLY A 124 15.66 -5.33 -1.73
C GLY A 124 15.08 -5.06 -0.34
N ALA A 125 14.22 -4.05 -0.20
CA ALA A 125 13.58 -3.68 1.06
C ALA A 125 12.31 -4.48 1.39
N CYS A 126 11.76 -5.25 0.45
CA CYS A 126 10.61 -6.11 0.69
C CYS A 126 11.00 -7.32 1.55
N ASP A 127 10.05 -7.87 2.33
CA ASP A 127 10.24 -9.17 2.99
C ASP A 127 10.28 -10.34 2.00
N ALA A 128 10.63 -11.53 2.47
CA ALA A 128 10.84 -12.69 1.60
C ALA A 128 9.57 -13.20 0.90
N LEU A 129 8.43 -13.22 1.61
CA LEU A 129 7.16 -13.69 1.05
C LEU A 129 6.60 -12.69 0.06
N LEU A 130 6.71 -11.39 0.35
CA LEU A 130 6.34 -10.34 -0.56
C LEU A 130 7.19 -10.35 -1.83
N LYS A 131 8.52 -10.55 -1.73
CA LYS A 131 9.41 -10.74 -2.88
C LYS A 131 8.96 -11.89 -3.77
N ALA A 132 8.61 -13.03 -3.16
CA ALA A 132 8.11 -14.18 -3.91
C ALA A 132 6.79 -13.86 -4.62
N ALA A 133 5.85 -13.18 -3.97
CA ALA A 133 4.58 -12.74 -4.59
C ALA A 133 4.83 -11.78 -5.77
N ILE A 134 5.72 -10.79 -5.62
CA ILE A 134 6.09 -9.85 -6.70
C ILE A 134 6.71 -10.59 -7.90
N ALA A 135 7.57 -11.60 -7.65
CA ALA A 135 8.17 -12.40 -8.72
C ALA A 135 7.12 -13.18 -9.52
N VAL A 136 6.15 -13.79 -8.83
CA VAL A 136 5.04 -14.48 -9.50
C VAL A 136 4.14 -13.50 -10.27
N ARG A 137 3.89 -12.28 -9.72
CA ARG A 137 3.17 -11.23 -10.43
C ARG A 137 3.89 -10.80 -11.70
N LEU A 138 5.21 -10.64 -11.64
CA LEU A 138 6.02 -10.35 -12.83
C LEU A 138 5.91 -11.50 -13.83
N ALA A 139 6.03 -12.76 -13.39
CA ALA A 139 5.91 -13.94 -14.25
C ALA A 139 4.56 -13.97 -14.99
N SER A 140 3.44 -13.68 -14.31
CA SER A 140 2.11 -13.64 -14.96
C SER A 140 2.04 -12.59 -16.07
N LYS A 141 2.66 -11.41 -15.87
CA LYS A 141 2.67 -10.32 -16.85
C LYS A 141 3.57 -10.60 -18.06
N ILE A 142 4.70 -11.29 -17.87
CA ILE A 142 5.67 -11.54 -18.93
C ILE A 142 5.43 -12.86 -19.68
N ALA A 143 4.58 -13.76 -19.17
CA ALA A 143 4.31 -15.06 -19.77
C ALA A 143 3.85 -14.94 -21.23
N ILE A 144 2.82 -14.14 -21.51
CA ILE A 144 2.29 -13.97 -22.87
C ILE A 144 3.32 -13.30 -23.80
N PRO A 145 3.95 -12.16 -23.43
CA PRO A 145 4.94 -11.51 -24.30
C PRO A 145 6.17 -12.36 -24.63
N LEU A 146 6.57 -13.30 -23.75
CA LEU A 146 7.74 -14.18 -23.97
C LEU A 146 7.39 -15.44 -24.70
N SER A 147 6.41 -16.21 -24.21
CA SER A 147 6.08 -17.56 -24.68
C SER A 147 4.81 -17.66 -25.52
N GLY A 148 3.92 -16.65 -25.49
CA GLY A 148 2.61 -16.68 -26.11
C GLY A 148 1.61 -17.64 -25.47
N ARG A 149 1.94 -18.27 -24.31
CA ARG A 149 1.12 -19.30 -23.66
C ARG A 149 0.16 -18.67 -22.66
N ILE A 150 -1.11 -18.64 -23.00
CA ILE A 150 -2.18 -18.08 -22.15
C ILE A 150 -2.39 -18.94 -20.90
N GLU A 151 -2.31 -20.26 -21.02
CA GLU A 151 -2.46 -21.19 -19.89
C GLU A 151 -1.39 -20.95 -18.82
N GLN A 152 -0.15 -20.66 -19.25
CA GLN A 152 0.94 -20.37 -18.34
C GLN A 152 0.71 -19.04 -17.60
N ALA A 153 0.21 -18.01 -18.29
CA ALA A 153 -0.17 -16.75 -17.66
C ALA A 153 -1.27 -16.92 -16.61
N SER A 154 -2.30 -17.72 -16.93
CA SER A 154 -3.40 -18.03 -15.99
C SER A 154 -2.90 -18.82 -14.78
N ALA A 155 -2.04 -19.82 -14.96
CA ALA A 155 -1.44 -20.57 -13.87
C ALA A 155 -0.58 -19.68 -12.94
N MET A 156 0.16 -18.72 -13.51
CA MET A 156 0.94 -17.75 -12.71
C MET A 156 0.03 -16.78 -11.97
N GLU A 157 -1.09 -16.36 -12.53
CA GLU A 157 -2.05 -15.51 -11.83
C GLU A 157 -2.69 -16.23 -10.63
N GLU A 158 -3.08 -17.49 -10.78
CA GLU A 158 -3.59 -18.31 -9.65
C GLU A 158 -2.52 -18.51 -8.57
N LEU A 159 -1.28 -18.77 -8.97
CA LEU A 159 -0.16 -18.85 -8.03
C LEU A 159 0.09 -17.55 -7.31
N PHE A 160 -0.02 -16.42 -8.02
CA PHE A 160 0.08 -15.08 -7.44
C PHE A 160 -0.94 -14.86 -6.33
N GLN A 161 -2.22 -15.18 -6.56
CA GLN A 161 -3.27 -15.00 -5.55
C GLN A 161 -2.96 -15.83 -4.28
N ARG A 162 -2.47 -17.05 -4.41
CA ARG A 162 -2.05 -17.89 -3.28
C ARG A 162 -0.87 -17.28 -2.51
N ARG A 163 0.18 -16.84 -3.23
CA ARG A 163 1.36 -16.21 -2.61
C ARG A 163 1.05 -14.87 -1.95
N LEU A 164 0.17 -14.09 -2.57
CA LEU A 164 -0.31 -12.84 -2.00
C LEU A 164 -1.07 -13.05 -0.68
N ALA A 165 -1.95 -14.04 -0.63
CA ALA A 165 -2.69 -14.39 0.59
C ALA A 165 -1.75 -14.87 1.72
N GLU A 166 -0.75 -15.70 1.40
CA GLU A 166 0.27 -16.17 2.33
C GLU A 166 1.07 -15.00 2.92
N ALA A 167 1.59 -14.11 2.06
CA ALA A 167 2.37 -12.95 2.46
C ALA A 167 1.55 -12.00 3.36
N ARG A 168 0.30 -11.70 2.99
CA ARG A 168 -0.61 -10.87 3.80
C ARG A 168 -0.89 -11.48 5.18
N GLY A 169 -1.10 -12.80 5.23
CA GLY A 169 -1.39 -13.49 6.47
C GLY A 169 -0.21 -13.44 7.46
N THR A 170 1.01 -13.49 6.96
CA THR A 170 2.22 -13.39 7.79
C THR A 170 2.45 -11.96 8.26
N ASP A 171 2.39 -10.98 7.37
CA ASP A 171 2.57 -9.56 7.70
C ASP A 171 1.52 -9.06 8.71
N ALA A 172 0.27 -9.51 8.60
CA ALA A 172 -0.79 -9.17 9.54
C ALA A 172 -0.54 -9.72 10.96
N LYS A 173 0.08 -10.90 11.10
CA LYS A 173 0.44 -11.46 12.41
C LYS A 173 1.54 -10.66 13.09
N GLU A 174 2.50 -10.13 12.33
CA GLU A 174 3.56 -9.27 12.85
C GLU A 174 3.01 -7.93 13.34
N THR A 175 2.02 -7.35 12.64
CA THR A 175 1.35 -6.11 13.03
C THR A 175 0.51 -6.29 14.29
N SER A 176 -0.25 -7.39 14.42
CA SER A 176 -1.12 -7.63 15.58
C SER A 176 -0.36 -7.77 16.89
N SER A 177 0.88 -8.22 16.85
CA SER A 177 1.76 -8.31 18.01
C SER A 177 2.15 -6.94 18.57
N ALA A 178 2.24 -5.91 17.71
CA ALA A 178 2.57 -4.54 18.10
C ALA A 178 1.34 -3.75 18.61
N GLU A 179 0.16 -3.97 18.04
CA GLU A 179 -1.08 -3.31 18.46
C GLU A 179 -1.69 -3.87 19.74
N ASN A 180 -1.31 -5.09 20.16
CA ASN A 180 -1.76 -5.73 21.38
C ASN A 180 -0.88 -5.45 22.61
N SER A 181 -0.12 -4.35 22.64
CA SER A 181 0.60 -3.93 23.84
C SER A 181 -0.38 -3.81 25.02
N PRO A 182 -0.09 -4.41 26.19
CA PRO A 182 -0.96 -4.33 27.36
C PRO A 182 -1.32 -2.89 27.76
N TRP A 183 -0.46 -1.94 27.43
CA TRP A 183 -0.64 -0.51 27.72
C TRP A 183 -1.70 0.16 26.84
N GLU A 184 -1.86 -0.18 25.58
CA GLU A 184 -2.90 0.39 24.72
C GLU A 184 -4.31 -0.08 25.11
N ARG A 185 -4.45 -1.31 25.62
CA ARG A 185 -5.72 -1.81 26.16
C ARG A 185 -6.18 -1.02 27.40
N ILE A 186 -5.25 -0.47 28.17
CA ILE A 186 -5.55 0.32 29.37
C ILE A 186 -6.02 1.73 28.94
N PHE A 187 -5.39 2.34 27.95
CA PHE A 187 -5.74 3.69 27.47
C PHE A 187 -6.98 3.72 26.59
N SER A 188 -7.29 2.68 25.82
CA SER A 188 -8.52 2.61 25.02
C SER A 188 -9.76 2.47 25.92
N ARG A 189 -9.67 1.78 27.07
CA ARG A 189 -10.76 1.70 28.06
C ARG A 189 -11.05 3.04 28.75
N SER A 190 -10.07 3.91 28.89
CA SER A 190 -10.28 5.23 29.51
C SER A 190 -10.96 6.25 28.58
N ARG A 191 -10.90 6.07 27.25
CA ARG A 191 -11.56 6.93 26.26
C ARG A 191 -13.08 6.69 26.13
N THR A 192 -13.55 5.47 26.39
CA THR A 192 -14.99 5.13 26.29
C THR A 192 -15.79 5.51 27.55
N GLY A 193 -15.15 6.05 28.59
CA GLY A 193 -15.79 6.36 29.87
C GLY A 193 -16.36 7.77 30.04
N ARG A 194 -16.30 8.67 29.04
CA ARG A 194 -16.78 10.05 29.16
C ARG A 194 -17.81 10.46 28.10
N SER A 195 -18.95 9.74 28.11
CA SER A 195 -20.18 10.29 27.54
C SER A 195 -21.36 9.81 28.39
N ARG A 196 -21.44 10.29 29.65
CA ARG A 196 -22.68 10.28 30.40
C ARG A 196 -23.27 11.67 30.33
N GLY A 197 -24.43 11.74 29.66
CA GLY A 197 -25.19 12.91 29.35
C GLY A 197 -25.48 13.81 30.56
N TYR A 198 -25.30 15.07 30.37
CA TYR A 198 -25.88 16.11 31.19
C TYR A 198 -27.33 16.25 30.76
N GLN A 199 -28.25 15.52 31.43
CA GLN A 199 -29.69 15.79 31.34
C GLN A 199 -29.96 17.09 32.10
N ARG A 200 -30.23 18.17 31.34
CA ARG A 200 -30.86 19.39 31.91
C ARG A 200 -32.27 19.04 32.34
N ASN A 201 -32.51 19.12 33.64
CA ASN A 201 -33.82 19.08 34.27
C ASN A 201 -34.56 20.42 33.98
N PRO A 202 -35.72 20.45 33.29
CA PRO A 202 -36.47 21.69 33.16
C PRO A 202 -37.19 21.99 34.47
N LEU A 203 -36.84 23.10 35.10
CA LEU A 203 -37.56 23.65 36.25
C LEU A 203 -38.99 24.00 35.84
N ARG A 204 -39.91 23.32 36.48
CA ARG A 204 -41.36 23.60 36.48
C ARG A 204 -41.57 24.87 37.28
N ILE A 205 -42.03 25.94 36.66
CA ILE A 205 -42.55 27.14 37.35
C ILE A 205 -44.07 27.01 37.37
N GLU A 206 -44.62 26.68 38.52
CA GLU A 206 -46.02 26.91 38.86
C GLU A 206 -46.09 28.19 39.68
N GLY A 207 -47.01 29.09 39.30
CA GLY A 207 -47.34 30.29 40.00
C GLY A 207 -48.07 31.24 39.09
#